data_26d7cff3fb49b7cfe213e3cf8b4c67df
#
_entry.id   26d7cff3fb49b7cfe213e3cf8b4c67df
#
_cell.length_a   1.000
_cell.length_b   1.000
_cell.length_c   1.000
_cell.angle_alpha   90.00
_cell.angle_beta   90.00
_cell.angle_gamma   90.00
#
_symmetry.space_group_name_H-M   'P 1'
#
loop_
_entity.id
_entity.type
_entity.pdbx_description
1 polymer ?
#
loop_
_entity_poly.entity_id
_entity_poly.type
_entity_poly.pdbx_seq_one_letter_code
_entity_poly.pdbx_strand_id
1 'polypeptide(L)'
;MSCLVMANIQKLLIANRGEIAVRIIRAAKDAGIGTVAIYADQDRNARHVRLAHEAYALNGQTSAETYLVIDKILSIANRSGANAIHPGYGFLAENADFARAVLDAGLIWIGPSPEAIDALGDKVTARHIAEKVGAPLAPGTLNPVASVDEVKAFAAEHGLPVAIKAAYGGGGRGLKVVHEESEIEEAFDSATREAVAAFGRGECFVEKYLEKPRHVETQCLADKKGNVVVISTRDCSLQRRHQKLVEEAPAPFLTDTQKKLLYESSKAILKEAKYEGAGTCEFLIGKDGTVSFLEVNTRLQVEHPVSEEVTGIDLVREQFRIAEGETLDYDDPEPHGHSIEFRINGEDPGAGFIPMPGPVHTLRFPGGPGIRVDSWGHHG
;
A
#
# COMPACT_ATOMS: atom_id res chain seq x y z
N MET A 1 -13.70 26.83 23.90
CA MET A 1 -13.92 25.36 23.71
C MET A 1 -14.75 25.23 22.45
N SER A 2 -14.10 25.02 21.31
CA SER A 2 -14.80 24.64 20.06
C SER A 2 -15.24 23.20 20.23
N CYS A 3 -16.53 22.96 20.25
CA CYS A 3 -17.09 21.62 20.17
C CYS A 3 -16.73 21.11 18.78
N LEU A 4 -15.72 20.25 18.66
CA LEU A 4 -15.46 19.50 17.43
C LEU A 4 -16.71 18.64 17.18
N VAL A 5 -17.53 19.07 16.22
CA VAL A 5 -18.60 18.22 15.71
C VAL A 5 -17.91 17.05 15.05
N MET A 6 -18.01 15.87 15.65
CA MET A 6 -17.52 14.62 15.04
C MET A 6 -18.21 14.45 13.69
N ALA A 7 -17.44 14.25 12.64
CA ALA A 7 -17.99 13.94 11.34
C ALA A 7 -18.72 12.59 11.43
N ASN A 8 -19.92 12.49 10.87
CA ASN A 8 -20.68 11.22 10.87
C ASN A 8 -20.79 10.71 9.44
N ILE A 9 -20.25 9.54 9.18
CA ILE A 9 -20.36 8.86 7.88
C ILE A 9 -21.74 8.21 7.79
N GLN A 10 -22.63 8.82 7.03
CA GLN A 10 -24.00 8.30 6.83
C GLN A 10 -24.11 7.44 5.57
N LYS A 11 -23.43 7.87 4.49
CA LYS A 11 -23.44 7.20 3.21
C LYS A 11 -22.06 7.28 2.57
N LEU A 12 -21.48 6.12 2.29
CA LEU A 12 -20.13 5.93 1.79
C LEU A 12 -20.13 5.57 0.31
N LEU A 13 -19.45 6.35 -0.52
CA LEU A 13 -19.10 5.95 -1.88
C LEU A 13 -17.77 5.19 -1.86
N ILE A 14 -17.76 3.99 -2.43
CA ILE A 14 -16.56 3.16 -2.57
C ILE A 14 -15.97 3.42 -3.95
N ALA A 15 -14.86 4.18 -4.01
CA ALA A 15 -14.18 4.56 -5.25
C ALA A 15 -13.26 3.44 -5.74
N ASN A 16 -13.79 2.23 -5.82
CA ASN A 16 -13.05 1.04 -6.23
C ASN A 16 -14.00 -0.05 -6.77
N ARG A 17 -13.44 -1.20 -7.13
CA ARG A 17 -14.15 -2.37 -7.65
C ARG A 17 -13.62 -3.65 -7.01
N GLY A 18 -14.18 -4.78 -7.42
CA GLY A 18 -13.62 -6.08 -7.11
C GLY A 18 -13.78 -6.48 -5.64
N GLU A 19 -12.81 -7.22 -5.13
CA GLU A 19 -12.89 -7.78 -3.77
C GLU A 19 -12.79 -6.70 -2.71
N ILE A 20 -11.95 -5.66 -2.89
CA ILE A 20 -11.83 -4.59 -1.90
C ILE A 20 -13.11 -3.77 -1.78
N ALA A 21 -13.82 -3.54 -2.89
CA ALA A 21 -15.12 -2.88 -2.81
C ALA A 21 -16.14 -3.75 -2.04
N VAL A 22 -16.14 -5.07 -2.23
CA VAL A 22 -16.94 -6.01 -1.44
C VAL A 22 -16.56 -5.95 0.05
N ARG A 23 -15.26 -5.92 0.36
CA ARG A 23 -14.75 -5.85 1.74
C ARG A 23 -15.23 -4.58 2.45
N ILE A 24 -15.08 -3.43 1.79
CA ILE A 24 -15.50 -2.13 2.34
C ILE A 24 -17.02 -2.07 2.50
N ILE A 25 -17.80 -2.56 1.51
CA ILE A 25 -19.26 -2.60 1.60
C ILE A 25 -19.72 -3.42 2.81
N ARG A 26 -19.09 -4.56 3.08
CA ARG A 26 -19.41 -5.39 4.25
C ARG A 26 -19.15 -4.63 5.55
N ALA A 27 -17.95 -4.06 5.73
CA ALA A 27 -17.62 -3.28 6.92
C ALA A 27 -18.58 -2.10 7.12
N ALA A 28 -18.93 -1.38 6.04
CA ALA A 28 -19.88 -0.26 6.10
C ALA A 28 -21.29 -0.73 6.53
N LYS A 29 -21.76 -1.86 5.99
CA LYS A 29 -23.06 -2.44 6.39
C LYS A 29 -23.09 -2.86 7.85
N ASP A 30 -22.00 -3.49 8.32
CA ASP A 30 -21.87 -3.91 9.73
C ASP A 30 -21.82 -2.70 10.68
N ALA A 31 -21.35 -1.54 10.17
CA ALA A 31 -21.36 -0.25 10.88
C ALA A 31 -22.67 0.54 10.70
N GLY A 32 -23.67 0.01 9.96
CA GLY A 32 -24.92 0.71 9.69
C GLY A 32 -24.83 1.85 8.69
N ILE A 33 -23.74 1.92 7.89
CA ILE A 33 -23.47 2.97 6.91
C ILE A 33 -24.08 2.60 5.56
N GLY A 34 -24.79 3.55 4.93
CA GLY A 34 -25.28 3.41 3.56
C GLY A 34 -24.12 3.28 2.56
N THR A 35 -24.27 2.45 1.52
CA THR A 35 -23.17 2.18 0.57
C THR A 35 -23.54 2.48 -0.87
N VAL A 36 -22.65 3.15 -1.58
CA VAL A 36 -22.73 3.49 -3.00
C VAL A 36 -21.57 2.84 -3.73
N ALA A 37 -21.87 1.94 -4.67
CA ALA A 37 -20.87 1.37 -5.56
C ALA A 37 -20.83 2.15 -6.89
N ILE A 38 -19.65 2.15 -7.51
CA ILE A 38 -19.46 2.64 -8.88
C ILE A 38 -18.96 1.51 -9.76
N TYR A 39 -19.26 1.55 -11.06
CA TYR A 39 -18.87 0.47 -11.95
C TYR A 39 -18.62 0.92 -13.39
N ALA A 40 -17.59 0.34 -14.03
CA ALA A 40 -17.40 0.35 -15.47
C ALA A 40 -18.39 -0.59 -16.16
N ASP A 41 -18.62 -0.46 -17.47
CA ASP A 41 -19.68 -1.19 -18.18
C ASP A 41 -19.57 -2.72 -18.01
N GLN A 42 -18.33 -3.27 -18.03
CA GLN A 42 -18.11 -4.71 -17.82
C GLN A 42 -18.36 -5.17 -16.38
N ASP A 43 -18.32 -4.27 -15.42
CA ASP A 43 -18.54 -4.58 -14.00
C ASP A 43 -20.01 -4.46 -13.56
N ARG A 44 -20.94 -4.16 -14.48
CA ARG A 44 -22.38 -3.94 -14.19
C ARG A 44 -22.99 -5.04 -13.33
N ASN A 45 -22.60 -6.29 -13.55
CA ASN A 45 -23.10 -7.44 -12.82
C ASN A 45 -22.14 -7.93 -11.72
N ALA A 46 -21.10 -7.19 -11.42
CA ALA A 46 -20.11 -7.59 -10.42
C ALA A 46 -20.72 -7.66 -9.01
N ARG A 47 -20.10 -8.45 -8.15
CA ARG A 47 -20.58 -8.72 -6.80
C ARG A 47 -20.71 -7.43 -5.96
N HIS A 48 -19.75 -6.50 -6.03
CA HIS A 48 -19.81 -5.24 -5.28
C HIS A 48 -20.99 -4.37 -5.68
N VAL A 49 -21.39 -4.39 -6.98
CA VAL A 49 -22.56 -3.66 -7.49
C VAL A 49 -23.87 -4.22 -6.89
N ARG A 50 -23.96 -5.54 -6.80
CA ARG A 50 -25.15 -6.21 -6.23
C ARG A 50 -25.23 -6.10 -4.70
N LEU A 51 -24.11 -5.95 -4.03
CA LEU A 51 -24.04 -5.88 -2.56
C LEU A 51 -24.29 -4.48 -2.02
N ALA A 52 -23.97 -3.43 -2.76
CA ALA A 52 -24.19 -2.06 -2.31
C ALA A 52 -25.68 -1.73 -2.21
N HIS A 53 -26.05 -0.72 -1.42
CA HIS A 53 -27.42 -0.20 -1.36
C HIS A 53 -27.80 0.52 -2.65
N GLU A 54 -26.84 1.23 -3.25
CA GLU A 54 -27.00 1.93 -4.52
C GLU A 54 -25.75 1.68 -5.40
N ALA A 55 -25.93 1.71 -6.72
CA ALA A 55 -24.84 1.56 -7.66
C ALA A 55 -25.02 2.46 -8.89
N TYR A 56 -23.94 3.07 -9.34
CA TYR A 56 -23.93 4.03 -10.44
C TYR A 56 -22.91 3.68 -11.52
N ALA A 57 -23.33 3.76 -12.78
CA ALA A 57 -22.43 3.56 -13.93
C ALA A 57 -21.48 4.75 -14.11
N LEU A 58 -20.21 4.46 -14.34
CA LEU A 58 -19.20 5.43 -14.72
C LEU A 58 -19.20 5.71 -16.24
N ASN A 59 -19.92 4.91 -17.01
CA ASN A 59 -20.03 4.97 -18.47
C ASN A 59 -18.66 4.97 -19.15
N GLY A 60 -18.18 3.80 -19.48
CA GLY A 60 -16.89 3.53 -20.10
C GLY A 60 -16.41 2.13 -19.79
N GLN A 61 -15.37 1.69 -20.49
CA GLN A 61 -14.86 0.33 -20.40
C GLN A 61 -13.51 0.24 -19.71
N THR A 62 -12.60 1.18 -19.95
CA THR A 62 -11.25 1.18 -19.38
C THR A 62 -11.22 1.90 -18.03
N SER A 63 -10.23 1.58 -17.22
CA SER A 63 -10.01 2.30 -15.94
C SER A 63 -9.74 3.78 -16.15
N ALA A 64 -9.05 4.13 -17.24
CA ALA A 64 -8.76 5.52 -17.61
C ALA A 64 -10.02 6.33 -17.95
N GLU A 65 -11.06 5.67 -18.48
CA GLU A 65 -12.35 6.30 -18.77
C GLU A 65 -13.30 6.31 -17.56
N THR A 66 -13.01 5.55 -16.52
CA THR A 66 -13.95 5.27 -15.42
C THR A 66 -13.34 5.53 -14.04
N TYR A 67 -12.72 4.55 -13.43
CA TYR A 67 -12.23 4.58 -12.04
C TYR A 67 -11.11 5.59 -11.78
N LEU A 68 -10.44 6.10 -12.81
CA LEU A 68 -9.40 7.12 -12.70
C LEU A 68 -9.91 8.54 -13.04
N VAL A 69 -11.22 8.72 -13.28
CA VAL A 69 -11.82 10.02 -13.61
C VAL A 69 -12.45 10.63 -12.37
N ILE A 70 -11.72 11.52 -11.71
CA ILE A 70 -12.12 12.19 -10.46
C ILE A 70 -13.50 12.83 -10.58
N ASP A 71 -13.75 13.61 -11.64
CA ASP A 71 -15.01 14.34 -11.84
C ASP A 71 -16.23 13.42 -11.90
N LYS A 72 -16.09 12.23 -12.52
CA LYS A 72 -17.17 11.24 -12.55
C LYS A 72 -17.48 10.71 -11.17
N ILE A 73 -16.46 10.43 -10.37
CA ILE A 73 -16.61 9.91 -9.01
C ILE A 73 -17.30 10.96 -8.12
N LEU A 74 -16.82 12.20 -8.14
CA LEU A 74 -17.41 13.31 -7.37
C LEU A 74 -18.84 13.63 -7.81
N SER A 75 -19.14 13.61 -9.12
CA SER A 75 -20.50 13.77 -9.64
C SER A 75 -21.45 12.69 -9.09
N ILE A 76 -20.99 11.44 -9.00
CA ILE A 76 -21.79 10.36 -8.44
C ILE A 76 -21.94 10.54 -6.93
N ALA A 77 -20.90 10.93 -6.19
CA ALA A 77 -20.99 11.22 -4.76
C ALA A 77 -22.08 12.26 -4.47
N ASN A 78 -22.08 13.37 -5.22
CA ASN A 78 -23.09 14.41 -5.09
C ASN A 78 -24.50 13.90 -5.42
N ARG A 79 -24.67 13.20 -6.53
CA ARG A 79 -25.98 12.67 -7.00
C ARG A 79 -26.57 11.62 -6.07
N SER A 80 -25.73 10.80 -5.46
CA SER A 80 -26.15 9.76 -4.52
C SER A 80 -26.39 10.29 -3.09
N GLY A 81 -25.94 11.50 -2.80
CA GLY A 81 -25.93 12.06 -1.45
C GLY A 81 -24.92 11.33 -0.53
N ALA A 82 -23.87 10.71 -1.08
CA ALA A 82 -22.79 10.19 -0.27
C ALA A 82 -22.03 11.34 0.39
N ASN A 83 -21.73 11.21 1.68
CA ASN A 83 -21.00 12.24 2.43
C ASN A 83 -19.55 11.80 2.75
N ALA A 84 -19.16 10.60 2.33
CA ALA A 84 -17.81 10.08 2.49
C ALA A 84 -17.35 9.27 1.27
N ILE A 85 -16.04 9.22 1.05
CA ILE A 85 -15.42 8.40 -0.01
C ILE A 85 -14.30 7.55 0.58
N HIS A 86 -14.32 6.25 0.28
CA HIS A 86 -13.23 5.31 0.55
C HIS A 86 -12.57 4.88 -0.75
N PRO A 87 -11.27 5.10 -0.93
CA PRO A 87 -10.59 4.77 -2.18
C PRO A 87 -10.20 3.28 -2.32
N GLY A 88 -10.22 2.52 -1.23
CA GLY A 88 -9.67 1.16 -1.19
C GLY A 88 -8.15 1.15 -1.36
N TYR A 89 -7.67 0.33 -2.31
CA TYR A 89 -6.27 0.30 -2.75
C TYR A 89 -6.17 0.29 -4.28
N GLY A 90 -5.00 0.64 -4.83
CA GLY A 90 -4.85 0.86 -6.27
C GLY A 90 -5.64 2.07 -6.77
N PHE A 91 -5.85 2.19 -8.07
CA PHE A 91 -6.52 3.33 -8.71
C PHE A 91 -6.07 4.68 -8.13
N LEU A 92 -6.98 5.39 -7.44
CA LEU A 92 -6.75 6.73 -6.89
C LEU A 92 -6.42 6.72 -5.38
N ALA A 93 -6.19 5.54 -4.77
CA ALA A 93 -5.98 5.44 -3.32
C ALA A 93 -4.74 6.19 -2.81
N GLU A 94 -3.70 6.33 -3.64
CA GLU A 94 -2.46 7.05 -3.35
C GLU A 94 -2.32 8.32 -4.22
N ASN A 95 -3.45 8.89 -4.64
CA ASN A 95 -3.49 10.10 -5.45
C ASN A 95 -3.89 11.31 -4.59
N ALA A 96 -2.94 12.19 -4.30
CA ALA A 96 -3.16 13.36 -3.47
C ALA A 96 -4.16 14.35 -4.08
N ASP A 97 -4.21 14.49 -5.41
CA ASP A 97 -5.16 15.37 -6.08
C ASP A 97 -6.59 14.87 -5.93
N PHE A 98 -6.80 13.56 -5.94
CA PHE A 98 -8.11 12.99 -5.64
C PHE A 98 -8.53 13.25 -4.20
N ALA A 99 -7.63 13.04 -3.24
CA ALA A 99 -7.90 13.33 -1.83
C ALA A 99 -8.26 14.81 -1.62
N ARG A 100 -7.52 15.75 -2.24
CA ARG A 100 -7.84 17.20 -2.23
C ARG A 100 -9.22 17.46 -2.82
N ALA A 101 -9.50 16.92 -4.00
CA ALA A 101 -10.77 17.14 -4.69
C ALA A 101 -11.97 16.63 -3.86
N VAL A 102 -11.81 15.53 -3.12
CA VAL A 102 -12.84 15.01 -2.19
C VAL A 102 -13.06 15.99 -1.03
N LEU A 103 -11.97 16.46 -0.41
CA LEU A 103 -12.03 17.41 0.70
C LEU A 103 -12.60 18.77 0.26
N ASP A 104 -12.20 19.29 -0.90
CA ASP A 104 -12.69 20.54 -1.48
C ASP A 104 -14.19 20.46 -1.83
N ALA A 105 -14.69 19.26 -2.15
CA ALA A 105 -16.12 19.02 -2.33
C ALA A 105 -16.91 18.94 -1.01
N GLY A 106 -16.26 19.13 0.14
CA GLY A 106 -16.88 19.06 1.47
C GLY A 106 -17.23 17.63 1.91
N LEU A 107 -16.62 16.61 1.29
CA LEU A 107 -16.84 15.20 1.63
C LEU A 107 -15.78 14.71 2.62
N ILE A 108 -16.13 13.68 3.39
CA ILE A 108 -15.19 13.00 4.28
C ILE A 108 -14.30 12.08 3.42
N TRP A 109 -13.00 12.33 3.45
CA TRP A 109 -11.99 11.47 2.86
C TRP A 109 -11.57 10.39 3.86
N ILE A 110 -11.64 9.10 3.47
CA ILE A 110 -11.19 7.99 4.31
C ILE A 110 -9.82 7.55 3.85
N GLY A 111 -8.82 8.14 4.43
CA GLY A 111 -7.41 7.96 4.08
C GLY A 111 -6.53 9.05 4.69
N PRO A 112 -5.22 9.04 4.41
CA PRO A 112 -4.29 10.05 4.88
C PRO A 112 -4.52 11.40 4.18
N SER A 113 -4.00 12.47 4.78
CA SER A 113 -4.07 13.80 4.18
C SER A 113 -3.34 13.83 2.83
N PRO A 114 -3.74 14.71 1.89
CA PRO A 114 -3.03 14.88 0.62
C PRO A 114 -1.53 15.12 0.80
N GLU A 115 -1.17 15.91 1.82
CA GLU A 115 0.22 16.23 2.15
C GLU A 115 1.01 14.99 2.58
N ALA A 116 0.39 14.08 3.36
CA ALA A 116 1.01 12.83 3.77
C ALA A 116 1.15 11.85 2.59
N ILE A 117 0.17 11.83 1.67
CA ILE A 117 0.26 11.05 0.43
C ILE A 117 1.43 11.55 -0.42
N ASP A 118 1.55 12.86 -0.65
CA ASP A 118 2.64 13.45 -1.43
C ASP A 118 4.01 13.17 -0.78
N ALA A 119 4.13 13.41 0.54
CA ALA A 119 5.38 13.27 1.27
C ALA A 119 5.90 11.83 1.33
N LEU A 120 5.03 10.87 1.54
CA LEU A 120 5.41 9.46 1.69
C LEU A 120 5.35 8.68 0.38
N GLY A 121 4.60 9.15 -0.62
CA GLY A 121 4.56 8.59 -1.98
C GLY A 121 5.81 8.92 -2.80
N ASP A 122 6.47 10.03 -2.52
CA ASP A 122 7.77 10.37 -3.11
C ASP A 122 8.90 9.66 -2.36
N LYS A 123 9.62 8.76 -3.05
CA LYS A 123 10.65 7.90 -2.43
C LYS A 123 11.80 8.68 -1.80
N VAL A 124 12.17 9.81 -2.37
CA VAL A 124 13.26 10.66 -1.85
C VAL A 124 12.79 11.34 -0.57
N THR A 125 11.62 11.94 -0.59
CA THR A 125 11.02 12.58 0.57
C THR A 125 10.77 11.60 1.71
N ALA A 126 10.21 10.41 1.43
CA ALA A 126 10.00 9.36 2.41
C ALA A 126 11.32 8.89 3.05
N ARG A 127 12.41 8.77 2.25
CA ARG A 127 13.74 8.44 2.77
C ARG A 127 14.30 9.54 3.66
N HIS A 128 14.16 10.82 3.30
CA HIS A 128 14.56 11.94 4.15
C HIS A 128 13.78 11.99 5.47
N ILE A 129 12.47 11.69 5.44
CA ILE A 129 11.67 11.56 6.66
C ILE A 129 12.22 10.44 7.54
N ALA A 130 12.47 9.25 6.96
CA ALA A 130 13.02 8.11 7.68
C ALA A 130 14.38 8.42 8.32
N GLU A 131 15.27 9.07 7.57
CA GLU A 131 16.58 9.51 8.06
C GLU A 131 16.45 10.50 9.21
N LYS A 132 15.60 11.53 9.06
CA LYS A 132 15.36 12.55 10.07
C LYS A 132 14.92 11.98 11.41
N VAL A 133 14.10 10.91 11.39
CA VAL A 133 13.61 10.26 12.60
C VAL A 133 14.51 9.13 13.10
N GLY A 134 15.65 8.87 12.43
CA GLY A 134 16.59 7.81 12.80
C GLY A 134 16.12 6.41 12.49
N ALA A 135 15.18 6.22 11.55
CA ALA A 135 14.77 4.90 11.09
C ALA A 135 15.94 4.19 10.38
N PRO A 136 16.03 2.85 10.45
CA PRO A 136 17.12 2.12 9.83
C PRO A 136 17.04 2.23 8.31
N LEU A 137 18.16 2.63 7.71
CA LEU A 137 18.32 2.73 6.26
C LEU A 137 19.54 1.93 5.83
N ALA A 138 19.44 1.19 4.73
CA ALA A 138 20.63 0.69 4.07
C ALA A 138 21.48 1.88 3.65
N PRO A 139 22.83 1.81 3.77
CA PRO A 139 23.71 2.83 3.23
C PRO A 139 23.30 3.17 1.79
N GLY A 140 23.21 4.44 1.49
CA GLY A 140 22.82 4.92 0.16
C GLY A 140 23.11 6.41 0.01
N THR A 141 23.21 6.86 -1.24
CA THR A 141 23.44 8.26 -1.55
C THR A 141 22.15 9.07 -1.32
N LEU A 142 22.30 10.24 -0.70
CA LEU A 142 21.18 11.17 -0.49
C LEU A 142 20.82 11.94 -1.76
N ASN A 143 21.84 12.18 -2.59
CA ASN A 143 21.71 12.86 -3.86
C ASN A 143 21.99 11.90 -5.02
N PRO A 144 21.45 12.17 -6.21
CA PRO A 144 21.82 11.41 -7.39
C PRO A 144 23.34 11.47 -7.60
N VAL A 145 23.93 10.33 -7.96
CA VAL A 145 25.35 10.26 -8.32
C VAL A 145 25.55 10.81 -9.73
N ALA A 146 26.59 11.61 -9.88
CA ALA A 146 26.91 12.30 -11.15
C ALA A 146 27.87 11.48 -12.04
N SER A 147 28.62 10.53 -11.47
CA SER A 147 29.67 9.82 -12.19
C SER A 147 29.87 8.37 -11.71
N VAL A 148 30.53 7.58 -12.56
CA VAL A 148 30.98 6.22 -12.25
C VAL A 148 31.92 6.21 -11.04
N ASP A 149 32.76 7.25 -10.90
CA ASP A 149 33.74 7.34 -9.79
C ASP A 149 33.06 7.50 -8.44
N GLU A 150 31.92 8.21 -8.37
CA GLU A 150 31.11 8.29 -7.16
C GLU A 150 30.51 6.94 -6.79
N VAL A 151 30.07 6.14 -7.77
CA VAL A 151 29.58 4.78 -7.55
C VAL A 151 30.69 3.87 -7.03
N LYS A 152 31.89 3.96 -7.61
CA LYS A 152 33.09 3.20 -7.14
C LYS A 152 33.48 3.60 -5.73
N ALA A 153 33.47 4.88 -5.41
CA ALA A 153 33.77 5.37 -4.06
C ALA A 153 32.74 4.83 -3.05
N PHE A 154 31.48 4.87 -3.37
CA PHE A 154 30.41 4.30 -2.54
C PHE A 154 30.60 2.79 -2.32
N ALA A 155 30.90 2.04 -3.39
CA ALA A 155 31.13 0.59 -3.31
C ALA A 155 32.38 0.25 -2.48
N ALA A 156 33.45 1.06 -2.57
CA ALA A 156 34.66 0.90 -1.76
C ALA A 156 34.40 1.14 -0.26
N GLU A 157 33.54 2.10 0.09
CA GLU A 157 33.21 2.43 1.48
C GLU A 157 32.24 1.40 2.09
N HIS A 158 31.18 1.02 1.35
CA HIS A 158 30.09 0.20 1.90
C HIS A 158 30.13 -1.27 1.46
N GLY A 159 31.09 -1.63 0.61
CA GLY A 159 31.24 -2.99 0.05
C GLY A 159 30.20 -3.32 -1.04
N LEU A 160 30.52 -4.34 -1.82
CA LEU A 160 29.59 -4.93 -2.79
C LEU A 160 28.71 -6.01 -2.13
N PRO A 161 27.55 -6.36 -2.71
CA PRO A 161 26.95 -5.76 -3.89
C PRO A 161 26.29 -4.40 -3.61
N VAL A 162 26.16 -3.59 -4.67
CA VAL A 162 25.43 -2.31 -4.64
C VAL A 162 24.36 -2.30 -5.70
N ALA A 163 23.31 -1.51 -5.48
CA ALA A 163 22.24 -1.28 -6.44
C ALA A 163 22.32 0.15 -6.98
N ILE A 164 22.28 0.30 -8.29
CA ILE A 164 22.12 1.58 -8.99
C ILE A 164 20.65 1.68 -9.40
N LYS A 165 19.96 2.71 -8.95
CA LYS A 165 18.51 2.89 -9.13
C LYS A 165 18.20 4.22 -9.80
N ALA A 166 17.35 4.20 -10.83
CA ALA A 166 16.79 5.44 -11.39
C ALA A 166 15.95 6.17 -10.35
N ALA A 167 16.12 7.48 -10.24
CA ALA A 167 15.41 8.33 -9.27
C ALA A 167 13.88 8.26 -9.40
N TYR A 168 13.38 8.15 -10.62
CA TYR A 168 11.97 8.15 -10.97
C TYR A 168 11.43 6.76 -11.34
N GLY A 169 12.23 5.69 -11.10
CA GLY A 169 11.88 4.31 -11.42
C GLY A 169 11.02 3.62 -10.35
N GLY A 170 10.18 2.70 -10.80
CA GLY A 170 9.38 1.84 -9.93
C GLY A 170 9.26 0.42 -10.50
N GLY A 171 8.91 -0.57 -9.65
CA GLY A 171 8.70 -1.95 -10.10
C GLY A 171 9.94 -2.65 -10.66
N GLY A 172 11.15 -2.26 -10.22
CA GLY A 172 12.42 -2.84 -10.69
C GLY A 172 12.94 -2.31 -12.03
N ARG A 173 12.24 -1.38 -12.67
CA ARG A 173 12.75 -0.72 -13.89
C ARG A 173 13.81 0.30 -13.52
N GLY A 174 14.95 0.28 -14.25
CA GLY A 174 16.10 1.14 -13.98
C GLY A 174 16.87 0.75 -12.72
N LEU A 175 16.76 -0.51 -12.27
CA LEU A 175 17.56 -1.10 -11.21
C LEU A 175 18.65 -1.98 -11.82
N LYS A 176 19.92 -1.72 -11.48
CA LYS A 176 21.07 -2.59 -11.80
C LYS A 176 21.76 -2.99 -10.50
N VAL A 177 21.95 -4.27 -10.30
CA VAL A 177 22.73 -4.81 -9.18
C VAL A 177 24.12 -5.15 -9.66
N VAL A 178 25.11 -4.68 -8.91
CA VAL A 178 26.54 -4.82 -9.22
C VAL A 178 27.18 -5.65 -8.12
N HIS A 179 27.76 -6.78 -8.51
CA HIS A 179 28.45 -7.70 -7.60
C HIS A 179 29.98 -7.55 -7.63
N GLU A 180 30.53 -7.03 -8.74
CA GLU A 180 31.95 -6.84 -8.94
C GLU A 180 32.24 -5.41 -9.40
N GLU A 181 33.37 -4.85 -8.97
CA GLU A 181 33.76 -3.47 -9.31
C GLU A 181 33.86 -3.23 -10.82
N SER A 182 34.28 -4.26 -11.58
CA SER A 182 34.38 -4.23 -13.04
C SER A 182 33.05 -3.99 -13.76
N GLU A 183 31.91 -4.28 -13.12
CA GLU A 183 30.58 -4.13 -13.70
C GLU A 183 30.00 -2.72 -13.51
N ILE A 184 30.58 -1.90 -12.62
CA ILE A 184 30.02 -0.60 -12.20
C ILE A 184 29.77 0.33 -13.39
N GLU A 185 30.75 0.48 -14.28
CA GLU A 185 30.67 1.41 -15.41
C GLU A 185 29.50 1.05 -16.36
N GLU A 186 29.45 -0.20 -16.79
CA GLU A 186 28.37 -0.67 -17.67
C GLU A 186 27.00 -0.58 -17.01
N ALA A 187 26.91 -0.93 -15.72
CA ALA A 187 25.67 -0.88 -14.96
C ALA A 187 25.16 0.56 -14.79
N PHE A 188 26.04 1.51 -14.49
CA PHE A 188 25.70 2.92 -14.34
C PHE A 188 25.21 3.52 -15.67
N ASP A 189 25.93 3.29 -16.76
CA ASP A 189 25.55 3.74 -18.09
C ASP A 189 24.23 3.14 -18.55
N SER A 190 24.02 1.84 -18.28
CA SER A 190 22.77 1.16 -18.61
C SER A 190 21.59 1.69 -17.80
N ALA A 191 21.76 1.89 -16.49
CA ALA A 191 20.71 2.44 -15.63
C ALA A 191 20.33 3.86 -16.05
N THR A 192 21.32 4.71 -16.36
CA THR A 192 21.12 6.09 -16.82
C THR A 192 20.35 6.12 -18.15
N ARG A 193 20.78 5.32 -19.15
CA ARG A 193 20.08 5.22 -20.44
C ARG A 193 18.65 4.74 -20.31
N GLU A 194 18.41 3.72 -19.49
CA GLU A 194 17.06 3.21 -19.23
C GLU A 194 16.19 4.26 -18.53
N ALA A 195 16.76 5.01 -17.59
CA ALA A 195 16.06 6.10 -16.89
C ALA A 195 15.66 7.21 -17.84
N VAL A 196 16.56 7.66 -18.72
CA VAL A 196 16.26 8.66 -19.75
C VAL A 196 15.17 8.16 -20.70
N ALA A 197 15.27 6.92 -21.17
CA ALA A 197 14.30 6.35 -22.10
C ALA A 197 12.90 6.19 -21.50
N ALA A 198 12.82 5.84 -20.21
CA ALA A 198 11.54 5.57 -19.54
C ALA A 198 10.91 6.82 -18.91
N PHE A 199 11.72 7.76 -18.41
CA PHE A 199 11.27 8.87 -17.57
C PHE A 199 11.73 10.26 -18.07
N GLY A 200 12.52 10.31 -19.16
CA GLY A 200 13.07 11.56 -19.72
C GLY A 200 14.21 12.18 -18.89
N ARG A 201 14.63 11.53 -17.80
CA ARG A 201 15.64 12.01 -16.86
C ARG A 201 16.54 10.84 -16.44
N GLY A 202 17.86 11.07 -16.32
CA GLY A 202 18.86 10.03 -16.10
C GLY A 202 19.44 9.96 -14.68
N GLU A 203 18.88 10.68 -13.71
CA GLU A 203 19.39 10.70 -12.35
C GLU A 203 19.27 9.33 -11.70
N CYS A 204 20.40 8.84 -11.14
CA CYS A 204 20.48 7.57 -10.45
C CYS A 204 21.02 7.75 -9.03
N PHE A 205 20.53 6.93 -8.10
CA PHE A 205 21.04 6.77 -6.73
C PHE A 205 21.77 5.45 -6.61
N VAL A 206 22.68 5.36 -5.64
CA VAL A 206 23.36 4.12 -5.29
C VAL A 206 23.02 3.75 -3.85
N GLU A 207 22.76 2.48 -3.61
CA GLU A 207 22.57 1.97 -2.26
C GLU A 207 23.18 0.58 -2.09
N LYS A 208 23.47 0.22 -0.85
CA LYS A 208 23.89 -1.14 -0.50
C LYS A 208 22.77 -2.11 -0.88
N TYR A 209 23.07 -3.12 -1.69
CA TYR A 209 22.10 -4.13 -2.06
C TYR A 209 22.06 -5.24 -1.03
N LEU A 210 20.85 -5.54 -0.56
CA LEU A 210 20.61 -6.66 0.35
C LEU A 210 20.27 -7.90 -0.48
N GLU A 211 21.10 -8.95 -0.40
CA GLU A 211 20.86 -10.17 -1.14
C GLU A 211 19.77 -11.02 -0.51
N LYS A 212 18.76 -11.36 -1.31
CA LYS A 212 17.63 -12.20 -0.89
C LYS A 212 17.10 -11.80 0.50
N PRO A 213 16.78 -10.52 0.72
CA PRO A 213 16.28 -10.07 2.01
C PRO A 213 14.89 -10.63 2.25
N ARG A 214 14.50 -10.71 3.51
CA ARG A 214 13.09 -10.86 3.86
C ARG A 214 12.39 -9.51 3.67
N HIS A 215 11.19 -9.56 3.15
CA HIS A 215 10.30 -8.40 3.04
C HIS A 215 9.34 -8.45 4.23
N VAL A 216 9.60 -7.62 5.20
CA VAL A 216 8.80 -7.53 6.43
C VAL A 216 8.17 -6.16 6.52
N GLU A 217 6.94 -6.10 6.98
CA GLU A 217 6.20 -4.85 7.08
C GLU A 217 5.43 -4.74 8.38
N THR A 218 5.07 -3.51 8.75
CA THR A 218 4.23 -3.20 9.90
C THR A 218 2.90 -2.64 9.44
N GLN A 219 1.79 -3.23 9.88
CA GLN A 219 0.47 -2.64 9.73
C GLN A 219 0.26 -1.57 10.79
N CYS A 220 0.00 -0.36 10.37
CA CYS A 220 -0.20 0.77 11.27
C CYS A 220 -1.60 1.38 11.12
N LEU A 221 -2.05 1.98 12.21
CA LEU A 221 -3.17 2.93 12.26
C LEU A 221 -2.67 4.23 12.91
N ALA A 222 -3.10 5.35 12.38
CA ALA A 222 -2.79 6.66 12.94
C ALA A 222 -4.05 7.54 12.99
N ASP A 223 -4.25 8.25 14.09
CA ASP A 223 -5.38 9.15 14.27
C ASP A 223 -5.00 10.62 14.06
N LYS A 224 -6.02 11.49 13.95
CA LYS A 224 -5.85 12.93 13.74
C LYS A 224 -5.17 13.67 14.90
N LYS A 225 -4.97 13.01 16.05
CA LYS A 225 -4.26 13.58 17.23
C LYS A 225 -2.79 13.18 17.28
N GLY A 226 -2.33 12.36 16.33
CA GLY A 226 -0.94 11.90 16.24
C GLY A 226 -0.65 10.64 17.04
N ASN A 227 -1.67 9.93 17.53
CA ASN A 227 -1.47 8.58 18.07
C ASN A 227 -1.22 7.61 16.92
N VAL A 228 -0.21 6.77 17.05
CA VAL A 228 0.14 5.74 16.07
C VAL A 228 0.24 4.41 16.78
N VAL A 229 -0.51 3.44 16.29
CA VAL A 229 -0.55 2.06 16.79
C VAL A 229 -0.03 1.13 15.69
N VAL A 230 0.86 0.20 16.06
CA VAL A 230 1.29 -0.87 15.18
C VAL A 230 0.46 -2.11 15.48
N ILE A 231 -0.40 -2.49 14.54
CA ILE A 231 -1.36 -3.59 14.71
C ILE A 231 -0.67 -4.95 14.70
N SER A 232 0.20 -5.18 13.71
CA SER A 232 1.03 -6.38 13.64
C SER A 232 2.15 -6.21 12.63
N THR A 233 3.04 -7.21 12.57
CA THR A 233 3.99 -7.38 11.47
C THR A 233 3.46 -8.39 10.46
N ARG A 234 3.89 -8.29 9.20
CA ARG A 234 3.69 -9.29 8.16
C ARG A 234 5.02 -9.65 7.49
N ASP A 235 5.14 -10.89 7.08
CA ASP A 235 6.19 -11.33 6.15
C ASP A 235 5.58 -11.51 4.75
N CYS A 236 6.10 -10.78 3.80
CA CYS A 236 5.65 -10.76 2.41
C CYS A 236 6.78 -11.18 1.45
N SER A 237 7.70 -12.03 1.91
CA SER A 237 8.89 -12.45 1.14
C SER A 237 8.56 -13.39 -0.02
N LEU A 238 7.43 -14.11 0.04
CA LEU A 238 7.01 -15.01 -1.02
C LEU A 238 6.38 -14.23 -2.18
N GLN A 239 7.22 -13.90 -3.15
CA GLN A 239 6.87 -13.04 -4.28
C GLN A 239 7.25 -13.72 -5.61
N ARG A 240 6.55 -13.33 -6.67
CA ARG A 240 6.93 -13.64 -8.06
C ARG A 240 7.00 -12.34 -8.85
N ARG A 241 8.16 -12.04 -9.46
CA ARG A 241 8.38 -10.79 -10.22
C ARG A 241 8.04 -9.54 -9.41
N HIS A 242 8.44 -9.51 -8.13
CA HIS A 242 8.16 -8.43 -7.17
C HIS A 242 6.68 -8.24 -6.82
N GLN A 243 5.83 -9.22 -7.11
CA GLN A 243 4.44 -9.25 -6.68
C GLN A 243 4.28 -10.25 -5.53
N LYS A 244 3.72 -9.79 -4.42
CA LYS A 244 3.39 -10.61 -3.25
C LYS A 244 2.38 -11.69 -3.65
N LEU A 245 2.58 -12.92 -3.20
CA LEU A 245 1.72 -14.08 -3.48
C LEU A 245 1.20 -14.75 -2.23
N VAL A 246 2.02 -14.77 -1.19
CA VAL A 246 1.69 -15.34 0.12
C VAL A 246 2.21 -14.38 1.17
N GLU A 247 1.36 -14.03 2.09
CA GLU A 247 1.64 -13.14 3.21
C GLU A 247 1.24 -13.82 4.52
N GLU A 248 2.03 -13.60 5.57
CA GLU A 248 1.75 -14.18 6.88
C GLU A 248 1.91 -13.17 8.01
N ALA A 249 1.11 -13.30 9.04
CA ALA A 249 1.14 -12.49 10.26
C ALA A 249 1.03 -13.37 11.52
N PRO A 250 1.73 -12.99 12.61
CA PRO A 250 2.83 -12.04 12.62
C PRO A 250 4.03 -12.56 11.82
N ALA A 251 4.92 -11.67 11.36
CA ALA A 251 6.13 -12.08 10.65
C ALA A 251 6.97 -13.03 11.52
N PRO A 252 7.26 -14.26 11.06
CA PRO A 252 8.03 -15.22 11.83
C PRO A 252 9.50 -14.84 11.93
N PHE A 253 10.23 -15.43 12.87
CA PHE A 253 11.68 -15.32 13.02
C PHE A 253 12.22 -13.89 13.19
N LEU A 254 11.41 -12.96 13.68
CA LEU A 254 11.90 -11.66 14.14
C LEU A 254 12.47 -11.79 15.55
N THR A 255 13.65 -11.21 15.77
CA THR A 255 14.14 -11.01 17.13
C THR A 255 13.37 -9.87 17.80
N ASP A 256 13.33 -9.86 19.14
CA ASP A 256 12.69 -8.78 19.91
C ASP A 256 13.28 -7.41 19.55
N THR A 257 14.59 -7.36 19.31
CA THR A 257 15.28 -6.13 18.89
C THR A 257 14.79 -5.65 17.52
N GLN A 258 14.63 -6.57 16.57
CA GLN A 258 14.09 -6.23 15.24
C GLN A 258 12.63 -5.79 15.34
N LYS A 259 11.78 -6.54 16.07
CA LYS A 259 10.37 -6.17 16.28
C LYS A 259 10.28 -4.76 16.86
N LYS A 260 11.04 -4.47 17.92
CA LYS A 260 11.09 -3.15 18.55
C LYS A 260 11.51 -2.06 17.55
N LEU A 261 12.59 -2.30 16.80
CA LEU A 261 13.10 -1.36 15.81
C LEU A 261 12.07 -1.05 14.73
N LEU A 262 11.39 -2.06 14.19
CA LEU A 262 10.32 -1.90 13.21
C LEU A 262 9.17 -1.04 13.76
N TYR A 263 8.71 -1.32 14.98
CA TYR A 263 7.61 -0.61 15.63
C TYR A 263 7.96 0.85 15.88
N GLU A 264 9.10 1.11 16.49
CA GLU A 264 9.56 2.47 16.82
C GLU A 264 9.78 3.30 15.55
N SER A 265 10.40 2.73 14.53
CA SER A 265 10.63 3.39 13.25
C SER A 265 9.33 3.74 12.52
N SER A 266 8.39 2.80 12.47
CA SER A 266 7.10 3.03 11.82
C SER A 266 6.31 4.14 12.51
N LYS A 267 6.24 4.12 13.84
CA LYS A 267 5.60 5.19 14.62
C LYS A 267 6.26 6.53 14.40
N ALA A 268 7.58 6.59 14.37
CA ALA A 268 8.32 7.83 14.18
C ALA A 268 8.11 8.43 12.78
N ILE A 269 8.18 7.59 11.72
CA ILE A 269 7.94 8.00 10.33
C ILE A 269 6.51 8.55 10.17
N LEU A 270 5.50 7.81 10.63
CA LEU A 270 4.10 8.19 10.46
C LEU A 270 3.74 9.45 11.28
N LYS A 271 4.32 9.62 12.47
CA LYS A 271 4.16 10.85 13.27
C LYS A 271 4.79 12.05 12.58
N GLU A 272 6.01 11.92 12.05
CA GLU A 272 6.69 13.00 11.34
C GLU A 272 5.90 13.44 10.10
N ALA A 273 5.32 12.48 9.37
CA ALA A 273 4.49 12.73 8.21
C ALA A 273 3.07 13.21 8.56
N LYS A 274 2.69 13.30 9.84
CA LYS A 274 1.32 13.59 10.30
C LYS A 274 0.28 12.71 9.63
N TYR A 275 0.58 11.43 9.57
CA TYR A 275 -0.25 10.43 8.90
C TYR A 275 -1.57 10.20 9.62
N GLU A 276 -2.61 9.89 8.85
CA GLU A 276 -3.95 9.51 9.33
C GLU A 276 -4.46 8.28 8.58
N GLY A 277 -5.23 7.43 9.25
CA GLY A 277 -5.81 6.22 8.65
C GLY A 277 -4.90 4.99 8.73
N ALA A 278 -5.19 4.00 7.89
CA ALA A 278 -4.39 2.79 7.79
C ALA A 278 -3.21 3.00 6.83
N GLY A 279 -2.03 2.61 7.26
CA GLY A 279 -0.81 2.66 6.47
C GLY A 279 0.11 1.49 6.78
N THR A 280 1.08 1.25 5.91
CA THR A 280 2.04 0.17 6.07
C THR A 280 3.44 0.68 5.82
N CYS A 281 4.35 0.44 6.77
CA CYS A 281 5.77 0.69 6.58
C CYS A 281 6.44 -0.62 6.18
N GLU A 282 7.13 -0.63 5.06
CA GLU A 282 7.83 -1.78 4.51
C GLU A 282 9.33 -1.71 4.81
N PHE A 283 9.90 -2.87 5.14
CA PHE A 283 11.32 -3.02 5.47
C PHE A 283 11.91 -4.25 4.79
N LEU A 284 13.20 -4.15 4.51
CA LEU A 284 14.00 -5.29 4.08
C LEU A 284 14.89 -5.74 5.25
N ILE A 285 14.95 -7.06 5.50
CA ILE A 285 15.83 -7.63 6.51
C ILE A 285 16.83 -8.55 5.83
N GLY A 286 18.09 -8.15 5.86
CA GLY A 286 19.20 -8.93 5.31
C GLY A 286 19.47 -10.21 6.10
N LYS A 287 20.21 -11.13 5.49
CA LYS A 287 20.62 -12.38 6.14
C LYS A 287 21.53 -12.16 7.37
N ASP A 288 22.24 -11.05 7.39
CA ASP A 288 23.09 -10.59 8.50
C ASP A 288 22.29 -9.92 9.63
N GLY A 289 20.97 -9.82 9.47
CA GLY A 289 20.08 -9.15 10.42
C GLY A 289 19.93 -7.64 10.19
N THR A 290 20.60 -7.07 9.21
CA THR A 290 20.45 -5.66 8.84
C THR A 290 19.00 -5.36 8.46
N VAL A 291 18.41 -4.34 9.08
CA VAL A 291 17.07 -3.83 8.77
C VAL A 291 17.22 -2.56 7.94
N SER A 292 16.43 -2.43 6.89
CA SER A 292 16.38 -1.23 6.06
C SER A 292 14.94 -0.86 5.75
N PHE A 293 14.54 0.37 6.06
CA PHE A 293 13.27 0.94 5.61
C PHE A 293 13.25 1.00 4.07
N LEU A 294 12.12 0.63 3.49
CA LEU A 294 11.91 0.61 2.05
C LEU A 294 10.98 1.74 1.60
N GLU A 295 9.73 1.71 2.06
CA GLU A 295 8.71 2.68 1.68
C GLU A 295 7.52 2.66 2.66
N VAL A 296 6.60 3.63 2.51
CA VAL A 296 5.30 3.62 3.15
C VAL A 296 4.22 3.49 2.08
N ASN A 297 3.31 2.54 2.27
CA ASN A 297 2.09 2.49 1.48
C ASN A 297 1.01 3.32 2.20
N THR A 298 0.59 4.42 1.57
CA THR A 298 -0.31 5.40 2.17
C THR A 298 -1.79 5.02 2.01
N ARG A 299 -2.08 3.74 2.22
CA ARG A 299 -3.41 3.13 2.02
C ARG A 299 -3.53 1.80 2.76
N LEU A 300 -4.74 1.27 2.77
CA LEU A 300 -4.97 -0.14 3.12
C LEU A 300 -4.32 -1.04 2.05
N GLN A 301 -3.74 -2.15 2.45
CA GLN A 301 -3.14 -3.13 1.53
C GLN A 301 -4.03 -4.36 1.32
N VAL A 302 -3.75 -5.14 0.26
CA VAL A 302 -4.46 -6.40 -0.03
C VAL A 302 -4.37 -7.33 1.17
N GLU A 303 -3.18 -7.47 1.74
CA GLU A 303 -2.81 -8.38 2.84
C GLU A 303 -3.24 -7.91 4.24
N HIS A 304 -4.09 -6.89 4.35
CA HIS A 304 -4.62 -6.46 5.65
C HIS A 304 -5.37 -7.56 6.43
N PRO A 305 -6.03 -8.54 5.76
CA PRO A 305 -6.78 -9.59 6.46
C PRO A 305 -5.95 -10.41 7.43
N VAL A 306 -4.68 -10.73 7.11
CA VAL A 306 -3.86 -11.54 8.04
C VAL A 306 -3.58 -10.81 9.34
N SER A 307 -3.46 -9.46 9.31
CA SER A 307 -3.32 -8.65 10.52
C SER A 307 -4.62 -8.59 11.33
N GLU A 308 -5.76 -8.53 10.66
CA GLU A 308 -7.08 -8.57 11.30
C GLU A 308 -7.33 -9.91 11.99
N GLU A 309 -6.99 -11.03 11.34
CA GLU A 309 -7.21 -12.36 11.90
C GLU A 309 -6.41 -12.63 13.18
N VAL A 310 -5.19 -12.08 13.29
CA VAL A 310 -4.35 -12.29 14.48
C VAL A 310 -4.61 -11.30 15.61
N THR A 311 -5.36 -10.21 15.36
CA THR A 311 -5.61 -9.16 16.37
C THR A 311 -7.08 -8.96 16.70
N GLY A 312 -7.99 -9.40 15.81
CA GLY A 312 -9.42 -9.16 15.95
C GLY A 312 -9.83 -7.71 15.64
N ILE A 313 -8.92 -6.87 15.14
CA ILE A 313 -9.19 -5.46 14.79
C ILE A 313 -9.59 -5.38 13.32
N ASP A 314 -10.79 -4.86 13.04
CA ASP A 314 -11.24 -4.56 11.68
C ASP A 314 -10.66 -3.22 11.22
N LEU A 315 -9.64 -3.27 10.36
CA LEU A 315 -8.90 -2.10 9.88
C LEU A 315 -9.77 -1.14 9.06
N VAL A 316 -10.74 -1.65 8.32
CA VAL A 316 -11.66 -0.80 7.54
C VAL A 316 -12.61 -0.05 8.47
N ARG A 317 -13.10 -0.68 9.52
CA ARG A 317 -13.92 0.02 10.54
C ARG A 317 -13.11 1.04 11.32
N GLU A 318 -11.85 0.74 11.64
CA GLU A 318 -10.96 1.72 12.27
C GLU A 318 -10.69 2.93 11.33
N GLN A 319 -10.57 2.70 10.02
CA GLN A 319 -10.49 3.82 9.06
C GLN A 319 -11.73 4.72 9.10
N PHE A 320 -12.94 4.14 9.26
CA PHE A 320 -14.16 4.93 9.43
C PHE A 320 -14.11 5.78 10.71
N ARG A 321 -13.77 5.17 11.85
CA ARG A 321 -13.66 5.84 13.15
C ARG A 321 -12.66 7.00 13.12
N ILE A 322 -11.47 6.75 12.54
CA ILE A 322 -10.43 7.78 12.39
C ILE A 322 -10.92 8.93 11.50
N ALA A 323 -11.59 8.62 10.37
CA ALA A 323 -12.12 9.63 9.47
C ALA A 323 -13.21 10.50 10.16
N GLU A 324 -14.02 9.91 11.05
CA GLU A 324 -15.01 10.59 11.88
C GLU A 324 -14.37 11.43 13.00
N GLY A 325 -13.06 11.29 13.22
CA GLY A 325 -12.29 12.06 14.20
C GLY A 325 -12.17 11.40 15.57
N GLU A 326 -12.51 10.11 15.66
CA GLU A 326 -12.24 9.31 16.86
C GLU A 326 -10.73 9.12 17.07
N THR A 327 -10.35 8.92 18.32
CA THR A 327 -8.98 8.59 18.70
C THR A 327 -8.79 7.10 18.87
N LEU A 328 -7.58 6.63 18.56
CA LEU A 328 -7.15 5.31 18.96
C LEU A 328 -6.97 5.29 20.48
N ASP A 329 -7.78 4.49 21.15
CA ASP A 329 -7.87 4.41 22.62
C ASP A 329 -7.24 3.11 23.17
N TYR A 330 -6.37 2.49 22.36
CA TYR A 330 -5.64 1.25 22.68
C TYR A 330 -4.17 1.35 22.24
N ASP A 331 -3.34 0.57 22.91
CA ASP A 331 -1.92 0.40 22.56
C ASP A 331 -1.74 -0.65 21.46
N ASP A 332 -0.48 -0.92 21.10
CA ASP A 332 -0.14 -1.98 20.14
C ASP A 332 -0.70 -3.31 20.64
N PRO A 333 -1.60 -3.97 19.89
CA PRO A 333 -2.18 -5.23 20.33
C PRO A 333 -1.16 -6.37 20.25
N GLU A 334 -1.29 -7.34 21.16
CA GLU A 334 -0.53 -8.59 21.05
C GLU A 334 -1.23 -9.53 20.06
N PRO A 335 -0.56 -9.98 18.99
CA PRO A 335 -1.13 -10.94 18.06
C PRO A 335 -1.41 -12.29 18.73
N HIS A 336 -2.55 -12.88 18.40
CA HIS A 336 -2.94 -14.21 18.85
C HIS A 336 -3.00 -15.20 17.69
N GLY A 337 -2.24 -16.29 17.80
CA GLY A 337 -2.18 -17.30 16.75
C GLY A 337 -1.35 -16.86 15.54
N HIS A 338 -1.70 -17.36 14.36
CA HIS A 338 -1.00 -17.11 13.11
C HIS A 338 -1.97 -17.17 11.95
N SER A 339 -1.78 -16.30 10.96
CA SER A 339 -2.62 -16.23 9.76
C SER A 339 -1.76 -16.18 8.51
N ILE A 340 -2.18 -16.89 7.45
CA ILE A 340 -1.52 -16.92 6.15
C ILE A 340 -2.54 -16.61 5.08
N GLU A 341 -2.25 -15.64 4.24
CA GLU A 341 -3.04 -15.28 3.06
C GLU A 341 -2.40 -15.82 1.78
N PHE A 342 -3.23 -16.25 0.87
CA PHE A 342 -2.86 -16.66 -0.49
C PHE A 342 -3.61 -15.80 -1.49
N ARG A 343 -2.90 -15.14 -2.39
CA ARG A 343 -3.50 -14.44 -3.52
C ARG A 343 -3.79 -15.42 -4.65
N ILE A 344 -5.06 -15.67 -4.90
CA ILE A 344 -5.50 -16.55 -5.98
C ILE A 344 -5.82 -15.70 -7.21
N ASN A 345 -4.94 -15.74 -8.20
CA ASN A 345 -5.03 -14.96 -9.42
C ASN A 345 -5.39 -15.84 -10.62
N GLY A 346 -6.16 -15.27 -11.57
CA GLY A 346 -6.42 -15.90 -12.86
C GLY A 346 -5.20 -15.74 -13.77
N GLU A 347 -4.36 -16.77 -13.87
CA GLU A 347 -3.09 -16.77 -14.62
C GLU A 347 -2.94 -18.07 -15.40
N ASP A 348 -2.18 -18.03 -16.49
CA ASP A 348 -1.80 -19.23 -17.27
C ASP A 348 -0.40 -19.72 -16.88
N PRO A 349 -0.29 -20.83 -16.13
CA PRO A 349 1.01 -21.41 -15.77
C PRO A 349 1.82 -21.88 -17.01
N GLY A 350 1.15 -22.33 -18.06
CA GLY A 350 1.79 -22.80 -19.29
C GLY A 350 2.44 -21.67 -20.09
N ALA A 351 1.92 -20.45 -19.96
CA ALA A 351 2.45 -19.25 -20.60
C ALA A 351 3.29 -18.38 -19.63
N GLY A 352 3.87 -18.98 -18.59
CA GLY A 352 4.73 -18.25 -17.62
C GLY A 352 3.94 -17.35 -16.68
N PHE A 353 2.72 -17.73 -16.31
CA PHE A 353 1.87 -17.02 -15.38
C PHE A 353 1.49 -15.61 -15.84
N ILE A 354 1.21 -15.43 -17.12
CA ILE A 354 0.60 -14.20 -17.62
C ILE A 354 -0.85 -14.10 -17.10
N PRO A 355 -1.36 -12.90 -16.82
CA PRO A 355 -2.78 -12.72 -16.49
C PRO A 355 -3.68 -13.30 -17.57
N MET A 356 -4.62 -14.14 -17.17
CA MET A 356 -5.58 -14.80 -18.06
C MET A 356 -7.00 -14.53 -17.59
N PRO A 357 -7.55 -13.33 -17.83
CA PRO A 357 -8.93 -13.02 -17.48
C PRO A 357 -9.89 -13.83 -18.34
N GLY A 358 -10.98 -14.30 -17.73
CA GLY A 358 -11.97 -15.07 -18.44
C GLY A 358 -13.07 -15.61 -17.53
N PRO A 359 -14.08 -16.33 -18.08
CA PRO A 359 -15.14 -16.93 -17.32
C PRO A 359 -14.61 -18.04 -16.40
N VAL A 360 -15.07 -18.05 -15.16
CA VAL A 360 -14.74 -19.07 -14.16
C VAL A 360 -15.90 -20.06 -14.11
N HIS A 361 -15.75 -21.19 -14.80
CA HIS A 361 -16.80 -22.21 -14.89
C HIS A 361 -17.09 -22.92 -13.57
N THR A 362 -16.08 -23.05 -12.71
CA THR A 362 -16.24 -23.65 -11.39
C THR A 362 -15.42 -22.87 -10.38
N LEU A 363 -16.09 -22.32 -9.36
CA LEU A 363 -15.47 -21.63 -8.25
C LEU A 363 -16.00 -22.23 -6.94
N ARG A 364 -15.12 -22.88 -6.20
CA ARG A 364 -15.42 -23.46 -4.88
C ARG A 364 -14.39 -22.97 -3.89
N PHE A 365 -14.84 -22.21 -2.93
CA PHE A 365 -13.98 -21.75 -1.84
C PHE A 365 -13.95 -22.80 -0.72
N PRO A 366 -12.82 -22.97 -0.04
CA PRO A 366 -12.78 -23.68 1.22
C PRO A 366 -13.63 -22.94 2.26
N GLY A 367 -14.02 -23.61 3.30
CA GLY A 367 -14.81 -23.04 4.39
C GLY A 367 -14.61 -23.81 5.68
N GLY A 368 -15.08 -23.23 6.78
CA GLY A 368 -14.98 -23.79 8.12
C GLY A 368 -14.24 -22.86 9.08
N PRO A 369 -14.09 -23.25 10.36
CA PRO A 369 -13.38 -22.46 11.36
C PRO A 369 -11.94 -22.12 10.92
N GLY A 370 -11.54 -20.86 11.06
CA GLY A 370 -10.20 -20.40 10.70
C GLY A 370 -9.97 -20.17 9.21
N ILE A 371 -11.03 -20.21 8.38
CA ILE A 371 -10.92 -19.90 6.95
C ILE A 371 -11.70 -18.63 6.64
N ARG A 372 -11.00 -17.61 6.14
CA ARG A 372 -11.56 -16.39 5.61
C ARG A 372 -11.39 -16.35 4.09
N VAL A 373 -12.41 -15.86 3.39
CA VAL A 373 -12.38 -15.69 1.93
C VAL A 373 -12.87 -14.30 1.57
N ASP A 374 -11.97 -13.47 1.08
CA ASP A 374 -12.27 -12.20 0.45
C ASP A 374 -12.18 -12.36 -1.06
N SER A 375 -13.27 -12.20 -1.77
CA SER A 375 -13.38 -12.49 -3.18
C SER A 375 -14.45 -11.66 -3.85
N TRP A 376 -14.19 -11.31 -5.10
CA TRP A 376 -15.19 -10.75 -6.00
C TRP A 376 -15.70 -11.76 -7.03
N GLY A 377 -14.98 -12.87 -7.18
CA GLY A 377 -15.38 -13.94 -8.10
C GLY A 377 -16.71 -14.59 -7.71
N HIS A 378 -17.44 -15.02 -8.72
CA HIS A 378 -18.67 -15.78 -8.58
C HIS A 378 -18.75 -16.81 -9.70
N HIS A 379 -19.53 -17.85 -9.48
CA HIS A 379 -19.80 -18.87 -10.48
C HIS A 379 -20.64 -18.29 -11.63
N GLY A 380 -20.24 -18.53 -12.88
CA GLY A 380 -20.96 -18.11 -14.09
C GLY A 380 -20.41 -16.93 -14.80
#